data_3a03eb909c595a2b3282d1e5b273d9cc
#
_entry.id   3a03eb909c595a2b3282d1e5b273d9cc
#
_cell.length_a   1.000
_cell.length_b   1.000
_cell.length_c   1.000
_cell.angle_alpha   90.00
_cell.angle_beta   90.00
_cell.angle_gamma   90.00
#
_symmetry.space_group_name_H-M   'P 1'
#
loop_
_entity.id
_entity.type
_entity.pdbx_description
1 polymer ?
#
loop_
_entity_poly.entity_id
_entity_poly.type
_entity_poly.pdbx_seq_one_letter_code
_entity_poly.pdbx_strand_id
1 'polypeptide(L)'
;MKTLEIQIKSREQADAEFIEAFKGGASRKKSVAKPGIYFTSLEAVRTLLTEKRLELLHLIRQHSPRSINQLAGIAGRDFKNVHTDVMLLKGYGLIQMVKRTKASKTISQAISVPYQAINIHALV
;
A
#
# COMPACT_ATOMS: atom_id res chain seq x y z
N MET A 1 -7.75 2.23 -13.86
CA MET A 1 -7.35 1.61 -12.63
C MET A 1 -5.91 1.86 -12.33
N LYS A 2 -5.55 1.87 -11.09
CA LYS A 2 -4.20 2.21 -10.73
C LYS A 2 -3.35 0.99 -10.45
N THR A 3 -2.10 1.09 -10.75
CA THR A 3 -1.14 0.05 -10.46
C THR A 3 -0.07 0.67 -9.57
N LEU A 4 0.27 -0.03 -8.50
CA LEU A 4 1.31 0.46 -7.62
C LEU A 4 2.64 -0.06 -8.11
N GLU A 5 3.62 0.83 -8.21
CA GLU A 5 4.95 0.42 -8.65
C GLU A 5 5.84 0.28 -7.43
N ILE A 6 6.42 -0.89 -7.26
CA ILE A 6 7.37 -1.12 -6.20
C ILE A 6 8.70 -1.36 -6.87
N GLN A 7 9.71 -0.58 -6.52
CA GLN A 7 11.02 -0.72 -7.10
C GLN A 7 11.98 -1.26 -6.08
N ILE A 8 12.87 -2.13 -6.50
CA ILE A 8 13.93 -2.61 -5.65
C ILE A 8 15.20 -2.04 -6.22
N LYS A 9 15.85 -1.15 -5.49
CA LYS A 9 17.06 -0.51 -5.97
C LYS A 9 17.94 -0.18 -4.77
N SER A 10 19.23 -0.05 -5.03
CA SER A 10 20.16 0.21 -3.95
C SER A 10 19.95 1.61 -3.42
N ARG A 11 20.47 1.84 -2.22
CA ARG A 11 20.37 3.14 -1.65
C ARG A 11 21.10 4.15 -2.52
N GLU A 12 22.21 3.72 -3.13
CA GLU A 12 22.95 4.62 -3.99
C GLU A 12 22.15 5.01 -5.22
N GLN A 13 21.40 4.06 -5.79
CA GLN A 13 20.58 4.39 -6.94
C GLN A 13 19.46 5.35 -6.52
N ALA A 14 18.88 5.14 -5.37
CA ALA A 14 17.82 6.02 -4.92
C ALA A 14 18.35 7.42 -4.67
N ASP A 15 19.53 7.52 -4.06
CA ASP A 15 20.12 8.81 -3.79
C ASP A 15 20.48 9.52 -5.07
N ALA A 16 20.99 8.79 -6.05
CA ALA A 16 21.33 9.40 -7.34
C ALA A 16 20.09 9.96 -8.01
N GLU A 17 19.00 9.23 -7.97
CA GLU A 17 17.78 9.70 -8.57
C GLU A 17 17.25 10.94 -7.86
N PHE A 18 17.39 10.96 -6.53
CA PHE A 18 16.94 12.11 -5.77
C PHE A 18 17.75 13.34 -6.13
N ILE A 19 19.07 13.19 -6.24
CA ILE A 19 19.92 14.31 -6.59
C ILE A 19 19.61 14.81 -7.99
N GLU A 20 19.37 13.86 -8.91
CA GLU A 20 19.07 14.26 -10.26
C GLU A 20 17.77 15.03 -10.31
N ALA A 21 16.77 14.60 -9.59
CA ALA A 21 15.50 15.31 -9.55
C ALA A 21 15.68 16.68 -8.93
N PHE A 22 16.55 16.78 -7.93
CA PHE A 22 16.76 18.03 -7.26
C PHE A 22 17.50 19.01 -8.17
N LYS A 23 18.45 18.52 -8.95
CA LYS A 23 19.16 19.38 -9.84
C LYS A 23 18.27 19.89 -10.95
N GLY A 24 17.34 19.09 -11.39
CA GLY A 24 16.44 19.53 -12.40
C GLY A 24 15.28 20.20 -11.76
N GLY A 25 15.49 20.77 -10.61
CA GLY A 25 14.41 21.33 -9.87
C GLY A 25 13.58 22.28 -10.63
N ALA A 26 14.16 22.85 -11.62
CA ALA A 26 13.38 23.77 -12.37
C ALA A 26 12.18 23.11 -12.98
N SER A 27 12.31 21.91 -13.28
CA SER A 27 11.21 21.32 -13.95
C SER A 27 10.38 20.57 -13.02
N ARG A 28 10.41 20.95 -11.86
CA ARG A 28 9.68 20.26 -11.03
C ARG A 28 8.33 20.07 -11.41
N LYS A 29 7.83 20.83 -12.17
CA LYS A 29 6.52 20.71 -12.42
C LYS A 29 6.14 19.39 -12.88
N LYS A 30 6.85 18.75 -13.45
CA LYS A 30 6.42 17.64 -13.94
C LYS A 30 6.65 16.52 -13.24
N SER A 31 7.17 16.57 -12.40
CA SER A 31 7.49 15.43 -11.78
C SER A 31 6.36 14.72 -11.37
N VAL A 32 5.56 14.42 -12.13
CA VAL A 32 4.57 13.70 -11.80
C VAL A 32 5.00 12.46 -11.32
N ALA A 33 5.31 12.27 -10.23
CA ALA A 33 5.77 11.07 -9.73
C ALA A 33 4.68 10.09 -9.75
N LYS A 34 4.87 9.01 -10.37
CA LYS A 34 3.91 7.98 -10.31
C LYS A 34 3.92 7.49 -8.92
N PRO A 35 2.80 7.13 -8.37
CA PRO A 35 2.75 6.59 -7.04
C PRO A 35 3.61 5.35 -6.98
N GLY A 36 4.51 5.30 -6.07
CA GLY A 36 5.38 4.16 -5.94
C GLY A 36 6.18 4.21 -4.67
N ILE A 37 6.75 3.09 -4.33
CA ILE A 37 7.61 2.99 -3.17
C ILE A 37 8.81 2.17 -3.59
N TYR A 38 9.91 2.31 -2.86
CA TYR A 38 11.07 1.51 -3.20
C TYR A 38 11.59 0.82 -1.96
N PHE A 39 12.23 -0.30 -2.18
CA PHE A 39 12.87 -1.07 -1.12
C PHE A 39 14.32 -1.33 -1.54
N THR A 40 15.17 -1.58 -0.58
CA THR A 40 16.56 -1.80 -0.88
C THR A 40 16.88 -3.27 -1.13
N SER A 41 15.92 -4.16 -0.93
CA SER A 41 16.17 -5.57 -1.19
C SER A 41 14.87 -6.29 -1.47
N LEU A 42 14.98 -7.41 -2.15
CA LEU A 42 13.81 -8.25 -2.41
C LEU A 42 13.28 -8.80 -1.10
N GLU A 43 14.16 -9.08 -0.17
CA GLU A 43 13.72 -9.62 1.10
C GLU A 43 12.83 -8.63 1.83
N ALA A 44 13.11 -7.35 1.75
CA ALA A 44 12.28 -6.35 2.39
C ALA A 44 10.89 -6.36 1.79
N VAL A 45 10.79 -6.53 0.47
CA VAL A 45 9.49 -6.61 -0.18
C VAL A 45 8.76 -7.87 0.29
N ARG A 46 9.45 -8.98 0.39
CA ARG A 46 8.81 -10.22 0.81
C ARG A 46 8.35 -10.16 2.26
N THR A 47 9.06 -9.41 3.07
CA THR A 47 8.67 -9.25 4.47
C THR A 47 7.37 -8.46 4.56
N LEU A 48 7.17 -7.51 3.68
CA LEU A 48 5.95 -6.73 3.69
C LEU A 48 4.80 -7.50 3.02
N LEU A 49 5.05 -8.06 1.85
CA LEU A 49 4.00 -8.70 1.08
C LEU A 49 4.05 -10.21 1.26
N THR A 50 3.58 -10.66 2.39
CA THR A 50 3.46 -12.10 2.64
C THR A 50 2.21 -12.61 1.96
N GLU A 51 2.10 -13.91 1.84
CA GLU A 51 0.93 -14.49 1.22
C GLU A 51 -0.34 -14.07 1.95
N LYS A 52 -0.30 -14.03 3.28
CA LYS A 52 -1.49 -13.67 4.02
C LYS A 52 -1.87 -12.22 3.82
N ARG A 53 -0.89 -11.34 3.67
CA ARG A 53 -1.19 -9.94 3.43
C ARG A 53 -1.70 -9.73 2.01
N LEU A 54 -1.15 -10.47 1.04
CA LEU A 54 -1.68 -10.37 -0.31
C LEU A 54 -3.11 -10.87 -0.36
N GLU A 55 -3.40 -11.90 0.41
CA GLU A 55 -4.76 -12.40 0.47
C GLU A 55 -5.69 -11.37 1.08
N LEU A 56 -5.24 -10.65 2.09
CA LEU A 56 -6.06 -9.60 2.67
C LEU A 56 -6.36 -8.50 1.63
N LEU A 57 -5.37 -8.13 0.84
CA LEU A 57 -5.61 -7.13 -0.19
C LEU A 57 -6.65 -7.61 -1.19
N HIS A 58 -6.57 -8.87 -1.55
CA HIS A 58 -7.53 -9.45 -2.48
C HIS A 58 -8.94 -9.45 -1.87
N LEU A 59 -9.04 -9.86 -0.61
CA LEU A 59 -10.35 -9.92 0.05
C LEU A 59 -10.96 -8.52 0.20
N ILE A 60 -10.13 -7.53 0.46
CA ILE A 60 -10.63 -6.18 0.57
C ILE A 60 -11.21 -5.72 -0.75
N ARG A 61 -10.52 -5.99 -1.86
CA ARG A 61 -11.04 -5.58 -3.14
C ARG A 61 -12.29 -6.36 -3.52
N GLN A 62 -12.36 -7.61 -3.12
CA GLN A 62 -13.48 -8.44 -3.48
C GLN A 62 -14.72 -8.16 -2.66
N HIS A 63 -14.57 -7.90 -1.38
CA HIS A 63 -15.71 -7.77 -0.48
C HIS A 63 -16.01 -6.37 0.03
N SER A 64 -15.09 -5.44 -0.15
CA SER A 64 -15.28 -4.06 0.30
C SER A 64 -15.73 -4.01 1.76
N PRO A 65 -14.93 -4.54 2.68
CA PRO A 65 -15.37 -4.60 4.07
C PRO A 65 -15.54 -3.21 4.67
N ARG A 66 -16.46 -3.09 5.60
CA ARG A 66 -16.72 -1.82 6.23
C ARG A 66 -15.88 -1.60 7.48
N SER A 67 -15.20 -2.60 7.94
CA SER A 67 -14.39 -2.49 9.13
C SER A 67 -13.35 -3.58 9.14
N ILE A 68 -12.33 -3.40 9.97
CA ILE A 68 -11.32 -4.43 10.14
C ILE A 68 -11.95 -5.66 10.76
N ASN A 69 -12.91 -5.45 11.65
CA ASN A 69 -13.57 -6.56 12.29
C ASN A 69 -14.30 -7.43 11.24
N GLN A 70 -14.97 -6.79 10.30
CA GLN A 70 -15.66 -7.51 9.26
C GLN A 70 -14.63 -8.23 8.37
N LEU A 71 -13.52 -7.59 8.08
CA LEU A 71 -12.49 -8.20 7.27
C LEU A 71 -11.92 -9.45 7.97
N ALA A 72 -11.71 -9.36 9.28
CA ALA A 72 -11.19 -10.50 10.03
C ALA A 72 -12.15 -11.67 9.93
N GLY A 73 -13.45 -11.40 9.98
CA GLY A 73 -14.43 -12.46 9.83
C GLY A 73 -14.40 -13.08 8.45
N ILE A 74 -14.26 -12.25 7.42
CA ILE A 74 -14.18 -12.76 6.05
C ILE A 74 -12.92 -13.60 5.88
N ALA A 75 -11.81 -13.16 6.44
CA ALA A 75 -10.56 -13.87 6.31
C ALA A 75 -10.47 -15.11 7.21
N GLY A 76 -11.37 -15.21 8.17
CA GLY A 76 -11.30 -16.32 9.12
C GLY A 76 -10.08 -16.24 10.01
N ARG A 77 -9.65 -15.03 10.34
CA ARG A 77 -8.46 -14.83 11.13
C ARG A 77 -8.76 -14.00 12.35
N ASP A 78 -7.86 -14.06 13.32
CA ASP A 78 -7.99 -13.30 14.55
C ASP A 78 -7.95 -11.80 14.27
N PHE A 79 -8.81 -11.04 14.93
CA PHE A 79 -8.89 -9.61 14.72
C PHE A 79 -7.55 -8.92 14.93
N LYS A 80 -6.85 -9.30 16.00
CA LYS A 80 -5.60 -8.63 16.32
C LYS A 80 -4.57 -8.80 15.21
N ASN A 81 -4.47 -9.98 14.65
CA ASN A 81 -3.51 -10.23 13.60
C ASN A 81 -3.90 -9.49 12.32
N VAL A 82 -5.19 -9.49 11.99
CA VAL A 82 -5.64 -8.77 10.81
C VAL A 82 -5.44 -7.27 11.00
N HIS A 83 -5.70 -6.76 12.19
CA HIS A 83 -5.52 -5.35 12.48
C HIS A 83 -4.05 -4.96 12.29
N THR A 84 -3.13 -5.78 12.78
CA THR A 84 -1.72 -5.50 12.64
C THR A 84 -1.33 -5.46 11.16
N ASP A 85 -1.80 -6.43 10.38
CA ASP A 85 -1.49 -6.47 8.96
C ASP A 85 -2.07 -5.27 8.22
N VAL A 86 -3.31 -4.91 8.54
CA VAL A 86 -3.96 -3.79 7.89
C VAL A 86 -3.23 -2.48 8.18
N MET A 87 -2.85 -2.29 9.44
CA MET A 87 -2.17 -1.05 9.78
C MET A 87 -0.80 -0.97 9.13
N LEU A 88 -0.11 -2.09 9.01
CA LEU A 88 1.17 -2.10 8.33
C LEU A 88 0.99 -1.76 6.85
N LEU A 89 0.04 -2.39 6.19
CA LEU A 89 -0.20 -2.12 4.78
C LEU A 89 -0.69 -0.69 4.55
N LYS A 90 -1.46 -0.17 5.50
CA LYS A 90 -1.91 1.21 5.40
C LYS A 90 -0.72 2.15 5.48
N GLY A 91 0.24 1.85 6.34
CA GLY A 91 1.42 2.69 6.49
C GLY A 91 2.23 2.80 5.20
N TYR A 92 2.17 1.78 4.36
CA TYR A 92 2.89 1.81 3.08
C TYR A 92 1.97 2.29 1.94
N GLY A 93 0.76 2.67 2.25
CA GLY A 93 -0.12 3.22 1.22
C GLY A 93 -0.88 2.19 0.41
N LEU A 94 -0.80 0.92 0.79
CA LEU A 94 -1.50 -0.12 0.05
C LEU A 94 -2.96 -0.21 0.43
N ILE A 95 -3.32 0.28 1.59
CA ILE A 95 -4.69 0.26 2.06
C ILE A 95 -5.08 1.67 2.46
N GLN A 96 -6.29 2.06 2.15
CA GLN A 96 -6.84 3.32 2.55
C GLN A 96 -8.03 3.06 3.46
N MET A 97 -8.18 3.89 4.49
CA MET A 97 -9.31 3.77 5.39
C MET A 97 -10.03 5.10 5.35
N VAL A 98 -11.28 5.05 4.95
CA VAL A 98 -12.08 6.25 4.82
C VAL A 98 -13.18 6.25 5.86
N LYS A 99 -13.29 7.32 6.60
CA LYS A 99 -14.33 7.41 7.60
C LYS A 99 -15.66 7.64 6.92
N ARG A 100 -16.65 6.90 7.34
CA ARG A 100 -17.97 7.09 6.84
C ARG A 100 -18.81 7.56 7.96
N THR A 101 -19.34 8.77 7.84
CA THR A 101 -20.24 9.26 8.85
C THR A 101 -21.62 9.04 8.33
N LYS A 102 -22.43 8.41 9.11
CA LYS A 102 -23.78 8.23 8.73
C LYS A 102 -24.62 9.04 9.62
N ALA A 103 -25.84 9.19 9.27
CA ALA A 103 -26.77 9.93 10.08
C ALA A 103 -26.75 9.36 11.48
N SER A 104 -26.56 8.10 11.61
CA SER A 104 -26.51 7.54 12.95
C SER A 104 -25.14 7.86 13.46
N LYS A 105 -24.92 7.86 14.72
CA LYS A 105 -23.66 8.21 15.23
C LYS A 105 -22.58 7.23 14.99
N THR A 106 -22.85 6.13 14.43
CA THR A 106 -21.85 5.10 14.23
C THR A 106 -20.86 5.55 13.17
N ILE A 107 -19.62 5.58 13.50
CA ILE A 107 -18.60 5.92 12.56
C ILE A 107 -17.86 4.65 12.21
N SER A 108 -17.91 4.24 10.98
CA SER A 108 -17.16 3.07 10.55
C SER A 108 -16.14 3.53 9.54
N GLN A 109 -15.03 2.83 9.46
CA GLN A 109 -14.00 3.17 8.51
C GLN A 109 -13.99 2.13 7.44
N ALA A 110 -14.42 2.51 6.25
CA ALA A 110 -14.39 1.60 5.12
C ALA A 110 -12.96 1.39 4.70
N ILE A 111 -12.64 0.17 4.36
CA ILE A 111 -11.29 -0.18 3.97
C ILE A 111 -11.27 -0.44 2.49
N SER A 112 -10.30 0.12 1.80
CA SER A 112 -10.21 -0.08 0.36
C SER A 112 -8.75 -0.18 -0.07
N VAL A 113 -8.55 -0.83 -1.20
CA VAL A 113 -7.23 -0.94 -1.83
C VAL A 113 -7.34 -0.19 -3.15
N PRO A 114 -6.66 0.92 -3.30
CA PRO A 114 -6.83 1.74 -4.50
C PRO A 114 -6.14 1.18 -5.74
N TYR A 115 -5.39 0.10 -5.60
CA TYR A 115 -4.66 -0.45 -6.72
C TYR A 115 -5.24 -1.79 -7.14
N GLN A 116 -5.29 -2.02 -8.44
CA GLN A 116 -5.75 -3.31 -8.92
C GLN A 116 -4.58 -4.26 -9.08
N ALA A 117 -3.36 -3.77 -9.13
CA ALA A 117 -2.20 -4.61 -9.32
C ALA A 117 -0.98 -3.97 -8.70
N ILE A 118 0.01 -4.78 -8.39
CA ILE A 118 1.26 -4.32 -7.85
C ILE A 118 2.34 -4.85 -8.77
N ASN A 119 3.16 -3.94 -9.32
CA ASN A 119 4.28 -4.34 -10.15
C ASN A 119 5.55 -4.19 -9.35
N ILE A 120 6.39 -5.19 -9.40
CA ILE A 120 7.65 -5.15 -8.69
C ILE A 120 8.77 -5.15 -9.71
N HIS A 121 9.61 -4.11 -9.67
CA HIS A 121 10.71 -3.96 -10.61
C HIS A 121 12.00 -4.02 -9.84
N ALA A 122 12.87 -4.95 -10.18
CA ALA A 122 14.18 -5.03 -9.55
C ALA A 122 15.19 -4.42 -10.51
N LEU A 123 15.80 -3.35 -10.09
CA LEU A 123 16.79 -2.71 -10.95
C LEU A 123 18.12 -3.45 -10.82
N VAL A 124 18.75 -3.71 -11.92
CA VAL A 124 19.96 -4.51 -11.94
C VAL A 124 21.18 -3.69 -12.25
#